data_47b5c4f12c23acdf941fb1424ec78e5c
#
_entry.id   47b5c4f12c23acdf941fb1424ec78e5c
#
_cell.length_a   1.000
_cell.length_b   1.000
_cell.length_c   1.000
_cell.angle_alpha   90.00
_cell.angle_beta   90.00
_cell.angle_gamma   90.00
#
_symmetry.space_group_name_H-M   'P 1'
#
loop_
_entity.id
_entity.type
_entity.pdbx_description
1 polymer ?
#
loop_
_entity_poly.entity_id
_entity_poly.type
_entity_poly.pdbx_seq_one_letter_code
_entity_poly.pdbx_strand_id
1 'polypeptide(L)'
;MKVLIVNAGSSSLKYQLVDMDNEQMIVKGQVERIAIEGSHLNQKTPDMSKVIDLYEPIPDHVVATKLMLRALLDPEKGVLKSVDEIGAVGHRVLHGGEEFTASCIITDEVKAAIRKFIPLGPLHNPANLMGIEACEEVMPHTPQVAVFDTAFHQTMPPKAFMYGVPYRYYKEMGVRRYGFHGTSHRYVSKRVCEFLGVSPIGKKIIICHLGNGSSMSAVVDGKCVDTSMGLTPLEGVVMGTRSGSCDPAVVQFIANNDHMTVNEVLTMMNKQSGLMGISGLSSDMRDIDKAADEGNDRAALARDMLHYGIKRYIGSYAAAMGGVDIIVFTAGIGENGPELRESVMKDMEWMGAKLDVEKNKVRGKEAVISTDDSKVTICVIPTNEEIMIARDTKELVEGAKK
;
A
#
# COMPACT_ATOMS: atom_id res chain seq x y z
N MET A 1 20.87 -11.23 -10.27
CA MET A 1 21.14 -10.31 -9.14
C MET A 1 20.13 -10.54 -8.04
N LYS A 2 20.55 -10.72 -6.77
CA LYS A 2 19.63 -10.82 -5.65
C LYS A 2 19.36 -9.43 -5.07
N VAL A 3 18.11 -9.08 -4.88
CA VAL A 3 17.66 -7.82 -4.29
C VAL A 3 16.96 -8.10 -2.97
N LEU A 4 17.41 -7.45 -1.90
CA LEU A 4 16.76 -7.44 -0.61
C LEU A 4 15.76 -6.29 -0.55
N ILE A 5 14.49 -6.57 -0.29
CA ILE A 5 13.44 -5.57 -0.11
C ILE A 5 13.21 -5.41 1.38
N VAL A 6 13.19 -4.17 1.87
CA VAL A 6 12.99 -3.83 3.27
C VAL A 6 11.82 -2.85 3.42
N ASN A 7 10.92 -3.16 4.33
CA ASN A 7 9.83 -2.30 4.76
C ASN A 7 9.86 -2.16 6.27
N ALA A 8 10.45 -1.07 6.75
CA ALA A 8 10.60 -0.77 8.17
C ALA A 8 9.40 0.02 8.70
N GLY A 9 8.73 -0.53 9.71
CA GLY A 9 7.72 0.14 10.53
C GLY A 9 8.28 0.55 11.89
N SER A 10 7.52 1.28 12.70
CA SER A 10 7.96 1.77 14.02
C SER A 10 8.41 0.67 14.99
N SER A 11 7.78 -0.51 14.94
CA SER A 11 8.10 -1.66 15.80
C SER A 11 8.23 -2.96 15.01
N SER A 12 8.46 -2.88 13.70
CA SER A 12 8.59 -4.05 12.84
C SER A 12 9.51 -3.79 11.65
N LEU A 13 10.08 -4.87 11.11
CA LEU A 13 10.85 -4.84 9.87
C LEU A 13 10.45 -6.06 9.06
N LYS A 14 9.82 -5.83 7.90
CA LYS A 14 9.47 -6.89 6.94
C LYS A 14 10.47 -6.90 5.82
N TYR A 15 10.84 -8.09 5.35
CA TYR A 15 11.80 -8.21 4.26
C TYR A 15 11.49 -9.38 3.34
N GLN A 16 11.95 -9.24 2.10
CA GLN A 16 12.00 -10.32 1.10
C GLN A 16 13.33 -10.28 0.37
N LEU A 17 13.87 -11.44 0.06
CA LEU A 17 14.98 -11.59 -0.87
C LEU A 17 14.44 -12.16 -2.18
N VAL A 18 14.71 -11.49 -3.28
CA VAL A 18 14.22 -11.85 -4.62
C VAL A 18 15.41 -12.08 -5.54
N ASP A 19 15.38 -13.17 -6.30
CA ASP A 19 16.31 -13.38 -7.42
C ASP A 19 15.75 -12.69 -8.67
N MET A 20 16.43 -11.64 -9.10
CA MET A 20 16.01 -10.83 -10.25
C MET A 20 16.37 -11.43 -11.61
N ASP A 21 16.97 -12.61 -11.67
CA ASP A 21 17.20 -13.31 -12.92
C ASP A 21 15.93 -14.06 -13.39
N ASN A 22 15.08 -14.44 -12.43
CA ASN A 22 13.81 -15.11 -12.68
C ASN A 22 12.60 -14.46 -11.95
N GLU A 23 12.84 -13.37 -11.21
CA GLU A 23 11.85 -12.66 -10.39
C GLU A 23 11.15 -13.53 -9.32
N GLN A 24 11.86 -14.56 -8.81
CA GLN A 24 11.32 -15.45 -7.80
C GLN A 24 11.74 -15.03 -6.40
N MET A 25 10.78 -15.05 -5.47
CA MET A 25 11.04 -14.87 -4.05
C MET A 25 11.85 -16.05 -3.53
N ILE A 26 13.03 -15.80 -2.99
CA ILE A 26 13.90 -16.80 -2.35
C ILE A 26 13.39 -17.06 -0.91
N VAL A 27 13.14 -15.99 -0.17
CA VAL A 27 12.74 -16.04 1.23
C VAL A 27 12.02 -14.76 1.63
N LYS A 28 11.12 -14.86 2.61
CA LYS A 28 10.52 -13.71 3.28
C LYS A 28 10.61 -13.87 4.78
N GLY A 29 10.68 -12.76 5.47
CA GLY A 29 10.67 -12.73 6.92
C GLY A 29 10.15 -11.42 7.49
N GLN A 30 9.93 -11.45 8.79
CA GLN A 30 9.56 -10.27 9.55
C GLN A 30 10.19 -10.32 10.93
N VAL A 31 10.59 -9.16 11.41
CA VAL A 31 10.95 -8.91 12.79
C VAL A 31 9.81 -8.12 13.40
N GLU A 32 9.30 -8.56 14.53
CA GLU A 32 8.16 -7.93 15.20
C GLU A 32 8.53 -7.53 16.62
N ARG A 33 7.78 -6.56 17.16
CA ARG A 33 7.93 -6.04 18.53
C ARG A 33 9.33 -5.48 18.80
N ILE A 34 9.93 -4.80 17.82
CA ILE A 34 11.21 -4.06 17.99
C ILE A 34 11.02 -3.04 19.11
N ALA A 35 11.96 -2.99 20.07
CA ALA A 35 11.93 -2.19 21.28
C ALA A 35 10.75 -2.51 22.24
N ILE A 36 10.12 -3.68 22.09
CA ILE A 36 8.99 -4.13 22.92
C ILE A 36 9.29 -5.54 23.40
N GLU A 37 8.86 -5.89 24.62
CA GLU A 37 9.02 -7.23 25.18
C GLU A 37 8.36 -8.30 24.29
N GLY A 38 9.02 -9.46 24.13
CA GLY A 38 8.56 -10.55 23.29
C GLY A 38 8.87 -10.34 21.81
N SER A 39 9.95 -9.59 21.51
CA SER A 39 10.44 -9.42 20.15
C SER A 39 10.90 -10.74 19.54
N HIS A 40 10.63 -10.93 18.25
CA HIS A 40 11.00 -12.15 17.53
C HIS A 40 11.17 -11.91 16.03
N LEU A 41 11.91 -12.83 15.40
CA LEU A 41 12.04 -12.92 13.96
C LEU A 41 11.44 -14.22 13.47
N ASN A 42 10.57 -14.15 12.46
CA ASN A 42 10.12 -15.28 11.67
C ASN A 42 10.61 -15.14 10.23
N GLN A 43 11.25 -16.19 9.69
CA GLN A 43 11.70 -16.26 8.30
C GLN A 43 11.29 -17.60 7.69
N LYS A 44 10.85 -17.59 6.42
CA LYS A 44 10.47 -18.81 5.70
C LYS A 44 10.67 -18.72 4.19
N THR A 45 11.05 -19.84 3.60
CA THR A 45 11.06 -20.04 2.14
C THR A 45 9.64 -20.27 1.61
N PRO A 46 9.37 -20.05 0.31
CA PRO A 46 8.04 -20.25 -0.30
C PRO A 46 7.49 -21.68 -0.10
N ASP A 47 8.33 -22.67 -0.18
CA ASP A 47 8.02 -24.11 -0.02
C ASP A 47 7.96 -24.56 1.44
N MET A 48 8.20 -23.65 2.40
CA MET A 48 8.27 -23.94 3.84
C MET A 48 9.35 -24.95 4.24
N SER A 49 10.29 -25.27 3.35
CA SER A 49 11.37 -26.24 3.64
C SER A 49 12.38 -25.69 4.65
N LYS A 50 12.51 -24.37 4.72
CA LYS A 50 13.37 -23.67 5.67
C LYS A 50 12.56 -22.64 6.44
N VAL A 51 12.43 -22.85 7.74
CA VAL A 51 11.73 -21.95 8.67
C VAL A 51 12.66 -21.63 9.83
N ILE A 52 12.79 -20.36 10.15
CA ILE A 52 13.55 -19.83 11.28
C ILE A 52 12.61 -19.01 12.15
N ASP A 53 12.56 -19.33 13.43
CA ASP A 53 11.88 -18.56 14.48
C ASP A 53 12.91 -18.26 15.59
N LEU A 54 13.21 -16.98 15.80
CA LEU A 54 14.18 -16.53 16.79
C LEU A 54 13.50 -15.55 17.76
N TYR A 55 13.58 -15.84 19.04
CA TYR A 55 13.05 -15.04 20.13
C TYR A 55 14.22 -14.51 20.94
N GLU A 56 14.49 -13.22 20.85
CA GLU A 56 15.53 -12.54 21.62
C GLU A 56 15.21 -11.04 21.74
N PRO A 57 15.80 -10.32 22.69
CA PRO A 57 15.63 -8.87 22.80
C PRO A 57 16.12 -8.15 21.55
N ILE A 58 15.26 -7.33 20.93
CA ILE A 58 15.57 -6.53 19.74
C ILE A 58 15.31 -5.06 20.09
N PRO A 59 16.31 -4.35 20.62
CA PRO A 59 16.13 -2.99 21.15
C PRO A 59 15.91 -1.92 20.07
N ASP A 60 16.38 -2.17 18.83
CA ASP A 60 16.31 -1.19 17.74
C ASP A 60 16.37 -1.84 16.35
N HIS A 61 16.28 -1.01 15.31
CA HIS A 61 16.30 -1.46 13.92
C HIS A 61 17.67 -1.95 13.45
N VAL A 62 18.77 -1.51 14.07
CA VAL A 62 20.11 -2.01 13.75
C VAL A 62 20.24 -3.47 14.19
N VAL A 63 19.80 -3.77 15.42
CA VAL A 63 19.77 -5.16 15.92
C VAL A 63 18.81 -6.01 15.10
N ALA A 64 17.63 -5.47 14.72
CA ALA A 64 16.69 -6.15 13.84
C ALA A 64 17.32 -6.49 12.48
N THR A 65 18.07 -5.57 11.87
CA THR A 65 18.76 -5.78 10.59
C THR A 65 19.89 -6.80 10.72
N LYS A 66 20.66 -6.76 11.81
CA LYS A 66 21.70 -7.78 12.10
C LYS A 66 21.07 -9.17 12.28
N LEU A 67 19.93 -9.25 12.96
CA LEU A 67 19.19 -10.50 13.15
C LEU A 67 18.66 -11.04 11.83
N MET A 68 18.12 -10.19 10.97
CA MET A 68 17.70 -10.53 9.61
C MET A 68 18.87 -11.13 8.81
N LEU A 69 20.04 -10.49 8.79
CA LEU A 69 21.21 -11.00 8.08
C LEU A 69 21.69 -12.33 8.70
N ARG A 70 21.68 -12.47 10.01
CA ARG A 70 22.01 -13.75 10.69
C ARG A 70 21.08 -14.88 10.23
N ALA A 71 19.77 -14.60 10.09
CA ALA A 71 18.81 -15.58 9.59
C ALA A 71 19.00 -15.91 8.10
N LEU A 72 19.34 -14.91 7.28
CA LEU A 72 19.64 -15.13 5.85
C LEU A 72 20.90 -15.99 5.64
N LEU A 73 21.89 -15.85 6.53
CA LEU A 73 23.20 -16.51 6.49
C LEU A 73 23.28 -17.76 7.37
N ASP A 74 22.19 -18.19 8.01
CA ASP A 74 22.19 -19.35 8.89
C ASP A 74 22.75 -20.58 8.14
N PRO A 75 23.72 -21.34 8.73
CA PRO A 75 24.40 -22.44 8.03
C PRO A 75 23.48 -23.58 7.58
N GLU A 76 22.37 -23.82 8.29
CA GLU A 76 21.45 -24.92 8.02
C GLU A 76 20.20 -24.45 7.26
N LYS A 77 19.62 -23.36 7.71
CA LYS A 77 18.32 -22.85 7.24
C LYS A 77 18.42 -21.56 6.44
N GLY A 78 19.57 -20.93 6.36
CA GLY A 78 19.81 -19.75 5.57
C GLY A 78 19.75 -20.00 4.07
N VAL A 79 19.71 -18.92 3.30
CA VAL A 79 19.59 -18.91 1.85
C VAL A 79 20.76 -18.23 1.15
N LEU A 80 21.66 -17.63 1.93
CA LEU A 80 22.87 -16.95 1.46
C LEU A 80 24.13 -17.58 2.11
N LYS A 81 25.24 -17.52 1.39
CA LYS A 81 26.57 -17.92 1.91
C LYS A 81 27.38 -16.69 2.38
N SER A 82 27.12 -15.53 1.79
CA SER A 82 27.77 -14.26 2.10
C SER A 82 26.79 -13.11 1.92
N VAL A 83 26.97 -12.03 2.69
CA VAL A 83 26.24 -10.75 2.51
C VAL A 83 26.49 -10.16 1.12
N ASP A 84 27.66 -10.41 0.53
CA ASP A 84 28.03 -9.92 -0.81
C ASP A 84 27.14 -10.48 -1.94
N GLU A 85 26.35 -11.52 -1.67
CA GLU A 85 25.35 -12.02 -2.62
C GLU A 85 24.14 -11.08 -2.76
N ILE A 86 23.94 -10.15 -1.80
CA ILE A 86 22.92 -9.11 -1.86
C ILE A 86 23.45 -8.00 -2.77
N GLY A 87 22.97 -7.96 -4.00
CA GLY A 87 23.45 -7.00 -5.01
C GLY A 87 22.92 -5.58 -4.80
N ALA A 88 21.78 -5.42 -4.11
CA ALA A 88 21.18 -4.14 -3.76
C ALA A 88 20.08 -4.31 -2.71
N VAL A 89 19.73 -3.20 -2.01
CA VAL A 89 18.59 -3.11 -1.08
C VAL A 89 17.58 -2.11 -1.61
N GLY A 90 16.31 -2.52 -1.72
CA GLY A 90 15.19 -1.64 -2.03
C GLY A 90 14.36 -1.35 -0.79
N HIS A 91 14.15 -0.09 -0.47
CA HIS A 91 13.37 0.36 0.68
C HIS A 91 12.05 0.95 0.26
N ARG A 92 10.95 0.47 0.86
CA ARG A 92 9.70 1.19 0.82
C ARG A 92 9.79 2.43 1.72
N VAL A 93 9.52 3.61 1.14
CA VAL A 93 9.43 4.88 1.86
C VAL A 93 8.03 5.45 1.65
N LEU A 94 7.35 5.85 2.73
CA LEU A 94 5.99 6.32 2.62
C LEU A 94 5.91 7.61 1.81
N HIS A 95 6.61 8.66 2.22
CA HIS A 95 6.37 10.01 1.73
C HIS A 95 7.61 10.64 1.13
N GLY A 96 7.55 10.96 -0.17
CA GLY A 96 8.60 11.63 -0.94
C GLY A 96 8.32 13.11 -1.23
N GLY A 97 7.21 13.67 -0.74
CA GLY A 97 6.79 15.03 -1.06
C GLY A 97 6.58 15.24 -2.57
N GLU A 98 6.84 16.44 -3.04
CA GLU A 98 6.89 16.77 -4.47
C GLU A 98 8.31 16.62 -5.05
N GLU A 99 9.31 16.35 -4.21
CA GLU A 99 10.71 16.23 -4.64
C GLU A 99 10.98 14.88 -5.32
N PHE A 100 10.26 13.82 -4.92
CA PHE A 100 10.45 12.49 -5.49
C PHE A 100 9.24 12.04 -6.30
N THR A 101 9.41 12.11 -7.61
CA THR A 101 8.41 11.66 -8.61
C THR A 101 8.70 10.26 -9.14
N ALA A 102 9.81 9.65 -8.71
CA ALA A 102 10.26 8.31 -9.07
C ALA A 102 11.13 7.74 -7.95
N SER A 103 11.44 6.45 -8.04
CA SER A 103 12.42 5.78 -7.19
C SER A 103 13.83 6.33 -7.46
N CYS A 104 14.70 6.35 -6.45
CA CYS A 104 16.06 6.88 -6.58
C CYS A 104 17.07 6.11 -5.73
N ILE A 105 18.35 6.16 -6.11
CA ILE A 105 19.47 5.68 -5.28
C ILE A 105 19.56 6.57 -4.04
N ILE A 106 19.70 5.95 -2.87
CA ILE A 106 19.79 6.66 -1.60
C ILE A 106 21.17 7.30 -1.48
N THR A 107 21.16 8.60 -1.23
CA THR A 107 22.33 9.43 -0.88
C THR A 107 22.01 10.20 0.41
N ASP A 108 22.98 10.95 0.94
CA ASP A 108 22.75 11.80 2.12
C ASP A 108 21.70 12.88 1.84
N GLU A 109 21.63 13.40 0.61
CA GLU A 109 20.60 14.36 0.19
C GLU A 109 19.20 13.72 0.19
N VAL A 110 19.08 12.48 -0.27
CA VAL A 110 17.81 11.72 -0.25
C VAL A 110 17.36 11.48 1.19
N LYS A 111 18.30 11.07 2.10
CA LYS A 111 17.99 10.92 3.53
C LYS A 111 17.56 12.24 4.18
N ALA A 112 18.24 13.33 3.86
CA ALA A 112 17.86 14.66 4.34
C ALA A 112 16.47 15.08 3.87
N ALA A 113 16.12 14.80 2.62
CA ALA A 113 14.80 15.06 2.09
C ALA A 113 13.71 14.18 2.74
N ILE A 114 13.96 12.87 2.94
CA ILE A 114 13.03 11.99 3.68
C ILE A 114 12.81 12.54 5.11
N ARG A 115 13.87 13.05 5.77
CA ARG A 115 13.78 13.68 7.09
C ARG A 115 12.93 14.96 7.06
N LYS A 116 13.07 15.79 6.02
CA LYS A 116 12.28 17.00 5.80
C LYS A 116 10.78 16.69 5.70
N PHE A 117 10.41 15.54 5.14
CA PHE A 117 9.01 15.12 4.97
C PHE A 117 8.42 14.34 6.16
N ILE A 118 9.13 14.20 7.28
CA ILE A 118 8.59 13.61 8.51
C ILE A 118 7.27 14.27 8.94
N PRO A 119 7.09 15.61 8.90
CA PRO A 119 5.81 16.22 9.26
C PRO A 119 4.61 15.76 8.40
N LEU A 120 4.84 15.32 7.17
CA LEU A 120 3.81 14.78 6.26
C LEU A 120 3.56 13.28 6.47
N GLY A 121 4.55 12.55 7.00
CA GLY A 121 4.47 11.10 7.27
C GLY A 121 5.01 10.72 8.64
N PRO A 122 4.52 11.34 9.75
CA PRO A 122 5.16 11.20 11.07
C PRO A 122 5.11 9.79 11.66
N LEU A 123 4.18 8.94 11.20
CA LEU A 123 4.06 7.57 11.66
C LEU A 123 4.95 6.57 10.89
N HIS A 124 5.53 6.98 9.75
CA HIS A 124 6.23 6.05 8.84
C HIS A 124 7.62 6.53 8.44
N ASN A 125 7.78 7.77 7.99
CA ASN A 125 9.07 8.28 7.51
C ASN A 125 10.22 8.14 8.53
N PRO A 126 10.01 8.37 9.84
CA PRO A 126 11.07 8.12 10.81
C PRO A 126 11.54 6.66 10.83
N ALA A 127 10.60 5.72 10.81
CA ALA A 127 10.90 4.30 10.80
C ALA A 127 11.56 3.85 9.47
N ASN A 128 11.10 4.39 8.34
CA ASN A 128 11.72 4.12 7.04
C ASN A 128 13.18 4.59 7.03
N LEU A 129 13.46 5.79 7.57
CA LEU A 129 14.81 6.32 7.66
C LEU A 129 15.69 5.47 8.58
N MET A 130 15.20 5.06 9.76
CA MET A 130 15.90 4.14 10.64
C MET A 130 16.25 2.82 9.96
N GLY A 131 15.33 2.26 9.16
CA GLY A 131 15.58 1.04 8.38
C GLY A 131 16.68 1.23 7.31
N ILE A 132 16.70 2.37 6.64
CA ILE A 132 17.76 2.74 5.68
C ILE A 132 19.11 2.84 6.39
N GLU A 133 19.19 3.65 7.45
CA GLU A 133 20.42 3.88 8.22
C GLU A 133 20.95 2.58 8.85
N ALA A 134 20.05 1.70 9.34
CA ALA A 134 20.43 0.40 9.85
C ALA A 134 21.02 -0.52 8.76
N CYS A 135 20.46 -0.50 7.55
CA CYS A 135 21.01 -1.25 6.43
C CYS A 135 22.36 -0.69 5.96
N GLU A 136 22.54 0.63 5.96
CA GLU A 136 23.83 1.27 5.65
C GLU A 136 24.92 0.87 6.66
N GLU A 137 24.62 0.84 7.97
CA GLU A 137 25.56 0.44 8.99
C GLU A 137 26.03 -1.00 8.83
N VAL A 138 25.11 -1.89 8.48
CA VAL A 138 25.36 -3.34 8.45
C VAL A 138 25.86 -3.81 7.08
N MET A 139 25.49 -3.10 6.01
CA MET A 139 25.86 -3.39 4.61
C MET A 139 26.40 -2.12 3.90
N PRO A 140 27.53 -1.56 4.34
CA PRO A 140 28.01 -0.24 3.90
C PRO A 140 28.40 -0.15 2.42
N HIS A 141 28.59 -1.29 1.76
CA HIS A 141 28.99 -1.34 0.35
C HIS A 141 27.86 -1.75 -0.60
N THR A 142 26.68 -2.07 -0.06
CA THR A 142 25.53 -2.48 -0.84
C THR A 142 24.70 -1.26 -1.25
N PRO A 143 24.49 -0.99 -2.55
CA PRO A 143 23.69 0.14 -3.00
C PRO A 143 22.25 0.01 -2.52
N GLN A 144 21.67 1.14 -2.13
CA GLN A 144 20.32 1.21 -1.59
C GLN A 144 19.45 2.14 -2.43
N VAL A 145 18.17 1.79 -2.59
CA VAL A 145 17.18 2.50 -3.40
C VAL A 145 15.95 2.80 -2.56
N ALA A 146 15.46 4.04 -2.61
CA ALA A 146 14.19 4.45 -2.04
C ALA A 146 13.07 4.36 -3.10
N VAL A 147 11.98 3.69 -2.74
CA VAL A 147 10.76 3.57 -3.55
C VAL A 147 9.62 4.21 -2.78
N PHE A 148 9.09 5.32 -3.30
CA PHE A 148 8.13 6.16 -2.58
C PHE A 148 6.69 5.79 -2.92
N ASP A 149 5.85 5.59 -1.89
CA ASP A 149 4.41 5.33 -2.05
C ASP A 149 3.67 6.48 -2.76
N THR A 150 4.19 7.70 -2.67
CA THR A 150 3.60 8.90 -3.28
C THR A 150 4.01 9.12 -4.73
N ALA A 151 5.06 8.46 -5.21
CA ALA A 151 5.68 8.78 -6.52
C ALA A 151 4.73 8.56 -7.71
N PHE A 152 3.98 7.46 -7.73
CA PHE A 152 3.04 7.17 -8.82
C PHE A 152 1.94 8.23 -8.99
N HIS A 153 1.56 8.88 -7.91
CA HIS A 153 0.50 9.89 -7.87
C HIS A 153 0.97 11.30 -8.24
N GLN A 154 2.27 11.51 -8.47
CA GLN A 154 2.82 12.83 -8.82
C GLN A 154 2.40 13.32 -10.22
N THR A 155 1.80 12.47 -11.04
CA THR A 155 1.25 12.83 -12.35
C THR A 155 -0.16 13.44 -12.29
N MET A 156 -0.77 13.53 -11.09
CA MET A 156 -2.07 14.19 -10.92
C MET A 156 -2.01 15.67 -11.33
N PRO A 157 -3.01 16.18 -12.08
CA PRO A 157 -3.09 17.58 -12.40
C PRO A 157 -3.47 18.44 -11.16
N PRO A 158 -3.11 19.74 -11.13
CA PRO A 158 -3.40 20.62 -10.00
C PRO A 158 -4.85 20.60 -9.52
N LYS A 159 -5.80 20.54 -10.44
CA LYS A 159 -7.25 20.50 -10.13
C LYS A 159 -7.67 19.24 -9.35
N ALA A 160 -6.87 18.16 -9.39
CA ALA A 160 -7.13 16.92 -8.65
C ALA A 160 -6.39 16.87 -7.32
N PHE A 161 -5.18 17.43 -7.23
CA PHE A 161 -4.40 17.37 -6.00
C PHE A 161 -4.61 18.57 -5.05
N MET A 162 -5.10 19.73 -5.53
CA MET A 162 -5.29 20.90 -4.69
C MET A 162 -6.49 20.76 -3.76
N TYR A 163 -6.32 21.17 -2.50
CA TYR A 163 -7.44 21.41 -1.60
C TYR A 163 -7.98 22.84 -1.75
N GLY A 164 -9.27 23.02 -1.52
CA GLY A 164 -9.94 24.32 -1.59
C GLY A 164 -9.67 25.24 -0.38
N VAL A 165 -8.44 25.24 0.11
CA VAL A 165 -7.96 26.10 1.21
C VAL A 165 -7.08 27.22 0.64
N PRO A 166 -6.73 28.29 1.41
CA PRO A 166 -5.89 29.37 0.89
C PRO A 166 -4.61 28.83 0.25
N TYR A 167 -4.33 29.30 -0.98
CA TYR A 167 -3.24 28.80 -1.84
C TYR A 167 -1.85 28.80 -1.17
N ARG A 168 -1.62 29.71 -0.23
CA ARG A 168 -0.35 29.78 0.53
C ARG A 168 0.00 28.48 1.25
N TYR A 169 -1.00 27.74 1.76
CA TYR A 169 -0.74 26.47 2.45
C TYR A 169 -0.16 25.40 1.51
N TYR A 170 -0.60 25.38 0.27
CA TYR A 170 0.07 24.58 -0.74
C TYR A 170 1.48 25.10 -1.02
N LYS A 171 1.62 26.39 -1.30
CA LYS A 171 2.88 26.96 -1.76
C LYS A 171 4.00 26.93 -0.70
N GLU A 172 3.66 27.18 0.54
CA GLU A 172 4.62 27.32 1.65
C GLU A 172 4.80 26.02 2.44
N MET A 173 3.76 25.18 2.50
CA MET A 173 3.73 24.01 3.40
C MET A 173 3.48 22.70 2.66
N GLY A 174 3.29 22.70 1.36
CA GLY A 174 3.02 21.50 0.58
C GLY A 174 1.66 20.84 0.89
N VAL A 175 0.68 21.63 1.35
CA VAL A 175 -0.66 21.09 1.68
C VAL A 175 -1.42 20.79 0.39
N ARG A 176 -1.39 19.52 0.01
CA ARG A 176 -2.06 18.97 -1.18
C ARG A 176 -2.37 17.48 -0.98
N ARG A 177 -3.14 16.89 -1.88
CA ARG A 177 -3.28 15.45 -2.01
C ARG A 177 -1.99 14.87 -2.58
N TYR A 178 -1.42 13.86 -1.91
CA TYR A 178 -0.28 13.09 -2.40
C TYR A 178 -0.69 11.69 -2.87
N GLY A 179 -1.56 11.02 -2.11
CA GLY A 179 -1.94 9.64 -2.37
C GLY A 179 -0.86 8.65 -1.89
N PHE A 180 -1.28 7.42 -1.62
CA PHE A 180 -0.43 6.35 -1.10
C PHE A 180 -0.76 5.02 -1.77
N HIS A 181 -0.09 3.94 -1.40
CA HIS A 181 -0.11 2.66 -2.11
C HIS A 181 0.33 2.80 -3.59
N GLY A 182 1.11 3.82 -3.90
CA GLY A 182 1.50 4.13 -5.29
C GLY A 182 2.24 3.00 -5.97
N THR A 183 3.09 2.27 -5.24
CA THR A 183 3.80 1.09 -5.76
C THR A 183 2.81 0.00 -6.19
N SER A 184 1.78 -0.28 -5.39
CA SER A 184 0.70 -1.21 -5.74
C SER A 184 -0.11 -0.72 -6.94
N HIS A 185 -0.58 0.54 -6.92
CA HIS A 185 -1.35 1.10 -8.04
C HIS A 185 -0.56 1.08 -9.35
N ARG A 186 0.73 1.38 -9.32
CA ARG A 186 1.63 1.31 -10.47
C ARG A 186 1.79 -0.13 -10.98
N TYR A 187 2.02 -1.07 -10.08
CA TYR A 187 2.11 -2.49 -10.44
C TYR A 187 0.82 -2.96 -11.11
N VAL A 188 -0.33 -2.75 -10.46
CA VAL A 188 -1.62 -3.26 -10.92
C VAL A 188 -2.06 -2.60 -12.23
N SER A 189 -1.82 -1.29 -12.41
CA SER A 189 -2.13 -0.60 -13.67
C SER A 189 -1.36 -1.16 -14.86
N LYS A 190 -0.09 -1.51 -14.66
CA LYS A 190 0.74 -2.16 -15.68
C LYS A 190 0.33 -3.61 -15.89
N ARG A 191 0.20 -4.36 -14.80
CA ARG A 191 -0.09 -5.79 -14.85
C ARG A 191 -1.43 -6.12 -15.49
N VAL A 192 -2.48 -5.34 -15.23
CA VAL A 192 -3.79 -5.57 -15.85
C VAL A 192 -3.73 -5.40 -17.38
N CYS A 193 -2.95 -4.43 -17.88
CA CYS A 193 -2.76 -4.25 -19.32
C CYS A 193 -1.98 -5.42 -19.93
N GLU A 194 -0.93 -5.90 -19.25
CA GLU A 194 -0.18 -7.10 -19.67
C GLU A 194 -1.10 -8.34 -19.67
N PHE A 195 -1.88 -8.54 -18.61
CA PHE A 195 -2.79 -9.68 -18.47
C PHE A 195 -3.86 -9.69 -19.57
N LEU A 196 -4.39 -8.54 -19.93
CA LEU A 196 -5.40 -8.40 -21.00
C LEU A 196 -4.80 -8.32 -22.39
N GLY A 197 -3.47 -8.23 -22.54
CA GLY A 197 -2.79 -8.06 -23.83
C GLY A 197 -3.12 -6.72 -24.51
N VAL A 198 -3.33 -5.65 -23.73
CA VAL A 198 -3.68 -4.32 -24.24
C VAL A 198 -2.63 -3.27 -23.92
N SER A 199 -2.51 -2.23 -24.74
CA SER A 199 -1.69 -1.06 -24.44
C SER A 199 -2.34 -0.26 -23.29
N PRO A 200 -1.56 0.33 -22.35
CA PRO A 200 -2.10 1.29 -21.39
C PRO A 200 -2.54 2.60 -22.04
N ILE A 201 -2.00 2.92 -23.22
CA ILE A 201 -2.35 4.15 -23.96
C ILE A 201 -3.77 4.05 -24.48
N GLY A 202 -4.57 5.08 -24.28
CA GLY A 202 -5.99 5.14 -24.58
C GLY A 202 -6.89 4.44 -23.57
N LYS A 203 -6.33 3.93 -22.44
CA LYS A 203 -7.11 3.25 -21.41
C LYS A 203 -7.34 4.11 -20.18
N LYS A 204 -8.57 4.02 -19.67
CA LYS A 204 -9.05 4.61 -18.42
C LYS A 204 -9.30 3.49 -17.41
N ILE A 205 -8.49 3.43 -16.36
CA ILE A 205 -8.46 2.34 -15.41
C ILE A 205 -8.80 2.88 -14.02
N ILE A 206 -9.70 2.21 -13.30
CA ILE A 206 -9.95 2.44 -11.89
C ILE A 206 -9.38 1.26 -11.11
N ILE A 207 -8.52 1.53 -10.14
CA ILE A 207 -7.90 0.51 -9.29
C ILE A 207 -8.43 0.65 -7.88
N CYS A 208 -9.02 -0.44 -7.39
CA CYS A 208 -9.55 -0.59 -6.05
C CYS A 208 -8.56 -1.42 -5.21
N HIS A 209 -7.59 -0.76 -4.57
CA HIS A 209 -6.65 -1.39 -3.65
C HIS A 209 -7.34 -1.48 -2.28
N LEU A 210 -7.84 -2.65 -1.94
CA LEU A 210 -8.67 -2.89 -0.76
C LEU A 210 -7.98 -3.88 0.19
N GLY A 211 -7.41 -3.35 1.25
CA GLY A 211 -6.79 -4.08 2.36
C GLY A 211 -7.25 -3.51 3.71
N ASN A 212 -6.48 -3.73 4.77
CA ASN A 212 -6.73 -3.04 6.03
C ASN A 212 -6.57 -1.50 5.88
N GLY A 213 -5.58 -1.04 5.09
CA GLY A 213 -5.59 0.26 4.45
C GLY A 213 -6.14 0.11 3.04
N SER A 214 -6.99 1.04 2.60
CA SER A 214 -7.65 1.00 1.30
C SER A 214 -7.51 2.32 0.56
N SER A 215 -7.27 2.24 -0.74
CA SER A 215 -7.23 3.42 -1.61
C SER A 215 -7.74 3.11 -3.01
N MET A 216 -8.25 4.15 -3.66
CA MET A 216 -8.73 4.10 -5.04
C MET A 216 -7.82 4.97 -5.90
N SER A 217 -7.55 4.58 -7.13
CA SER A 217 -6.86 5.45 -8.11
C SER A 217 -7.57 5.45 -9.45
N ALA A 218 -7.58 6.61 -10.09
CA ALA A 218 -7.95 6.83 -11.49
C ALA A 218 -6.67 6.94 -12.33
N VAL A 219 -6.56 6.13 -13.37
CA VAL A 219 -5.38 6.05 -14.23
C VAL A 219 -5.78 6.24 -15.68
N VAL A 220 -5.13 7.16 -16.38
CA VAL A 220 -5.31 7.40 -17.81
C VAL A 220 -3.96 7.30 -18.51
N ASP A 221 -3.87 6.55 -19.59
CA ASP A 221 -2.63 6.37 -20.35
C ASP A 221 -1.46 5.87 -19.48
N GLY A 222 -1.74 5.04 -18.48
CA GLY A 222 -0.74 4.54 -17.51
C GLY A 222 -0.29 5.55 -16.46
N LYS A 223 -0.90 6.75 -16.39
CA LYS A 223 -0.58 7.80 -15.41
C LYS A 223 -1.72 8.01 -14.44
N CYS A 224 -1.41 8.15 -13.16
CA CYS A 224 -2.40 8.50 -12.14
C CYS A 224 -2.93 9.92 -12.38
N VAL A 225 -4.24 10.08 -12.44
CA VAL A 225 -4.93 11.39 -12.62
C VAL A 225 -5.73 11.79 -11.39
N ASP A 226 -6.05 10.85 -10.49
CA ASP A 226 -6.68 11.10 -9.19
C ASP A 226 -6.47 9.91 -8.26
N THR A 227 -6.55 10.14 -6.94
CA THR A 227 -6.47 9.07 -5.93
C THR A 227 -7.24 9.47 -4.67
N SER A 228 -7.68 8.48 -3.89
CA SER A 228 -8.57 8.72 -2.75
C SER A 228 -7.88 9.13 -1.46
N MET A 229 -6.66 8.67 -1.19
CA MET A 229 -5.89 9.12 -0.03
C MET A 229 -5.36 10.53 -0.28
N GLY A 230 -5.26 11.33 0.77
CA GLY A 230 -5.01 12.76 0.69
C GLY A 230 -3.59 13.18 1.03
N LEU A 231 -3.49 14.21 1.87
CA LEU A 231 -2.25 14.67 2.51
C LEU A 231 -1.63 13.54 3.33
N THR A 232 -2.47 12.74 3.97
CA THR A 232 -2.12 11.57 4.77
C THR A 232 -2.93 10.35 4.30
N PRO A 233 -2.58 9.12 4.72
CA PRO A 233 -3.36 7.93 4.39
C PRO A 233 -4.72 7.81 5.11
N LEU A 234 -5.24 8.89 5.70
CA LEU A 234 -6.52 8.91 6.42
C LEU A 234 -7.71 9.14 5.49
N GLU A 235 -7.59 10.09 4.55
CA GLU A 235 -8.66 10.44 3.60
C GLU A 235 -8.98 9.27 2.65
N GLY A 236 -10.22 9.18 2.20
CA GLY A 236 -10.66 8.19 1.23
C GLY A 236 -11.84 7.37 1.70
N VAL A 237 -11.87 6.10 1.32
CA VAL A 237 -12.88 5.14 1.76
C VAL A 237 -12.69 4.77 3.24
N VAL A 238 -13.74 4.30 3.89
CA VAL A 238 -13.65 3.67 5.22
C VAL A 238 -12.66 2.50 5.14
N MET A 239 -11.81 2.34 6.17
CA MET A 239 -10.77 1.31 6.22
C MET A 239 -10.93 0.47 7.50
N GLY A 240 -10.05 -0.46 7.75
CA GLY A 240 -10.12 -1.31 8.95
C GLY A 240 -10.24 -0.51 10.25
N THR A 241 -9.35 0.47 10.46
CA THR A 241 -9.31 1.33 11.67
C THR A 241 -9.38 2.83 11.37
N ARG A 242 -9.33 3.24 10.09
CA ARG A 242 -9.34 4.64 9.68
C ARG A 242 -10.72 5.06 9.22
N SER A 243 -11.13 6.26 9.62
CA SER A 243 -12.45 6.80 9.32
C SER A 243 -12.74 7.00 7.82
N GLY A 244 -11.70 7.21 7.01
CA GLY A 244 -11.88 7.76 5.66
C GLY A 244 -12.32 9.24 5.70
N SER A 245 -12.86 9.70 4.57
CA SER A 245 -13.29 11.10 4.41
C SER A 245 -14.49 11.45 5.29
N CYS A 246 -14.42 12.58 5.96
CA CYS A 246 -15.54 13.15 6.70
C CYS A 246 -15.51 14.68 6.62
N ASP A 247 -16.54 15.36 7.09
CA ASP A 247 -16.53 16.81 7.27
C ASP A 247 -15.44 17.20 8.27
N PRO A 248 -14.50 18.12 7.92
CA PRO A 248 -13.46 18.59 8.84
C PRO A 248 -13.98 19.13 10.17
N ALA A 249 -15.21 19.67 10.22
CA ALA A 249 -15.84 20.16 11.44
C ALA A 249 -16.10 19.04 12.46
N VAL A 250 -16.14 17.77 12.04
CA VAL A 250 -16.25 16.61 12.94
C VAL A 250 -15.09 16.58 13.93
N VAL A 251 -13.88 16.93 13.50
CA VAL A 251 -12.70 16.98 14.37
C VAL A 251 -12.89 17.96 15.51
N GLN A 252 -13.33 19.19 15.20
CA GLN A 252 -13.59 20.22 16.21
C GLN A 252 -14.76 19.84 17.10
N PHE A 253 -15.83 19.30 16.53
CA PHE A 253 -17.03 18.91 17.29
C PHE A 253 -16.69 17.84 18.34
N ILE A 254 -15.98 16.79 17.97
CA ILE A 254 -15.56 15.73 18.91
C ILE A 254 -14.59 16.29 19.95
N ALA A 255 -13.56 17.05 19.51
CA ALA A 255 -12.58 17.65 20.41
C ALA A 255 -13.25 18.47 21.53
N ASN A 256 -14.25 19.28 21.19
CA ASN A 256 -14.96 20.11 22.16
C ASN A 256 -15.86 19.30 23.11
N ASN A 257 -16.55 18.27 22.61
CA ASN A 257 -17.51 17.50 23.42
C ASN A 257 -16.82 16.47 24.33
N ASP A 258 -15.73 15.84 23.85
CA ASP A 258 -15.01 14.82 24.61
C ASP A 258 -13.76 15.37 25.31
N HIS A 259 -13.56 16.72 25.26
CA HIS A 259 -12.38 17.39 25.84
C HIS A 259 -11.04 16.86 25.36
N MET A 260 -10.99 16.47 24.08
CA MET A 260 -9.80 15.95 23.40
C MET A 260 -9.05 17.05 22.67
N THR A 261 -7.74 16.90 22.53
CA THR A 261 -6.94 17.70 21.60
C THR A 261 -7.18 17.25 20.15
N VAL A 262 -6.90 18.13 19.20
CA VAL A 262 -6.95 17.77 17.75
C VAL A 262 -6.12 16.50 17.44
N ASN A 263 -4.95 16.36 18.07
CA ASN A 263 -4.08 15.19 17.85
C ASN A 263 -4.69 13.90 18.40
N GLU A 264 -5.38 13.95 19.53
CA GLU A 264 -6.09 12.78 20.08
C GLU A 264 -7.26 12.38 19.20
N VAL A 265 -8.04 13.35 18.68
CA VAL A 265 -9.11 13.06 17.71
C VAL A 265 -8.55 12.44 16.45
N LEU A 266 -7.47 12.99 15.86
CA LEU A 266 -6.83 12.42 14.68
C LEU A 266 -6.24 11.03 14.95
N THR A 267 -5.73 10.78 16.14
CA THR A 267 -5.28 9.44 16.56
C THR A 267 -6.43 8.45 16.61
N MET A 268 -7.57 8.85 17.20
CA MET A 268 -8.79 8.04 17.23
C MET A 268 -9.30 7.77 15.80
N MET A 269 -9.32 8.78 14.92
CA MET A 269 -9.74 8.61 13.53
C MET A 269 -8.82 7.67 12.72
N ASN A 270 -7.54 7.56 13.08
CA ASN A 270 -6.59 6.64 12.44
C ASN A 270 -6.61 5.22 13.00
N LYS A 271 -6.85 5.05 14.31
CA LYS A 271 -6.60 3.78 15.01
C LYS A 271 -7.84 3.12 15.62
N GLN A 272 -8.94 3.87 15.82
CA GLN A 272 -10.12 3.41 16.56
C GLN A 272 -11.42 3.63 15.79
N SER A 273 -11.32 3.97 14.51
CA SER A 273 -12.45 4.28 13.62
C SER A 273 -12.63 3.19 12.56
N GLY A 274 -13.21 3.54 11.44
CA GLY A 274 -13.39 2.60 10.33
C GLY A 274 -14.30 1.43 10.68
N LEU A 275 -14.04 0.27 10.09
CA LEU A 275 -14.82 -0.94 10.32
C LEU A 275 -14.87 -1.29 11.82
N MET A 276 -13.72 -1.19 12.50
CA MET A 276 -13.62 -1.45 13.95
C MET A 276 -14.47 -0.47 14.75
N GLY A 277 -14.38 0.82 14.48
CA GLY A 277 -15.11 1.84 15.24
C GLY A 277 -16.62 1.78 15.03
N ILE A 278 -17.08 1.52 13.81
CA ILE A 278 -18.50 1.41 13.46
C ILE A 278 -19.09 0.12 14.02
N SER A 279 -18.46 -1.02 13.78
CA SER A 279 -18.94 -2.33 14.24
C SER A 279 -18.80 -2.50 15.76
N GLY A 280 -17.74 -1.92 16.36
CA GLY A 280 -17.33 -2.19 17.72
C GLY A 280 -16.75 -3.60 17.92
N LEU A 281 -16.35 -4.28 16.83
CA LEU A 281 -15.98 -5.70 16.83
C LEU A 281 -14.56 -5.94 16.35
N SER A 282 -14.25 -5.64 15.08
CA SER A 282 -12.99 -5.98 14.44
C SER A 282 -12.66 -5.03 13.30
N SER A 283 -11.38 -4.93 12.96
CA SER A 283 -10.89 -4.29 11.73
C SER A 283 -10.77 -5.26 10.55
N ASP A 284 -10.94 -6.56 10.80
CA ASP A 284 -10.84 -7.62 9.79
C ASP A 284 -12.17 -7.82 9.09
N MET A 285 -12.19 -7.68 7.75
CA MET A 285 -13.41 -7.81 6.96
C MET A 285 -14.06 -9.19 7.11
N ARG A 286 -13.28 -10.25 7.35
CA ARG A 286 -13.80 -11.61 7.55
C ARG A 286 -14.67 -11.72 8.81
N ASP A 287 -14.25 -11.06 9.89
CA ASP A 287 -15.02 -11.01 11.14
C ASP A 287 -16.28 -10.15 10.96
N ILE A 288 -16.16 -9.05 10.21
CA ILE A 288 -17.28 -8.15 9.90
C ILE A 288 -18.33 -8.89 9.06
N ASP A 289 -17.92 -9.56 7.99
CA ASP A 289 -18.83 -10.31 7.12
C ASP A 289 -19.56 -11.40 7.92
N LYS A 290 -18.82 -12.19 8.69
CA LYS A 290 -19.39 -13.24 9.53
C LYS A 290 -20.42 -12.67 10.51
N ALA A 291 -20.08 -11.61 11.25
CA ALA A 291 -20.99 -11.02 12.23
C ALA A 291 -22.23 -10.41 11.56
N ALA A 292 -22.08 -9.78 10.41
CA ALA A 292 -23.19 -9.22 9.64
C ALA A 292 -24.15 -10.33 9.16
N ASP A 293 -23.63 -11.44 8.68
CA ASP A 293 -24.42 -12.59 8.23
C ASP A 293 -25.13 -13.33 9.39
N GLU A 294 -24.57 -13.23 10.61
CA GLU A 294 -25.18 -13.70 11.86
C GLU A 294 -26.20 -12.70 12.44
N GLY A 295 -26.46 -11.58 11.76
CA GLY A 295 -27.49 -10.60 12.14
C GLY A 295 -27.00 -9.44 13.03
N ASN A 296 -25.69 -9.17 13.08
CA ASN A 296 -25.18 -7.98 13.77
C ASN A 296 -25.36 -6.72 12.92
N ASP A 297 -26.30 -5.86 13.31
CA ASP A 297 -26.66 -4.63 12.57
C ASP A 297 -25.50 -3.66 12.40
N ARG A 298 -24.62 -3.51 13.40
CA ARG A 298 -23.47 -2.61 13.31
C ARG A 298 -22.38 -3.16 12.40
N ALA A 299 -22.18 -4.46 12.38
CA ALA A 299 -21.26 -5.10 11.42
C ALA A 299 -21.79 -4.98 10.00
N ALA A 300 -23.09 -5.18 9.78
CA ALA A 300 -23.75 -4.97 8.49
C ALA A 300 -23.59 -3.51 8.02
N LEU A 301 -23.84 -2.54 8.91
CA LEU A 301 -23.65 -1.13 8.61
C LEU A 301 -22.19 -0.81 8.21
N ALA A 302 -21.21 -1.32 8.96
CA ALA A 302 -19.79 -1.10 8.68
C ALA A 302 -19.41 -1.65 7.29
N ARG A 303 -19.87 -2.86 6.95
CA ARG A 303 -19.73 -3.48 5.64
C ARG A 303 -20.33 -2.62 4.53
N ASP A 304 -21.56 -2.20 4.71
CA ASP A 304 -22.31 -1.41 3.72
C ASP A 304 -21.67 -0.04 3.49
N MET A 305 -21.15 0.60 4.53
CA MET A 305 -20.41 1.87 4.41
C MET A 305 -19.14 1.72 3.57
N LEU A 306 -18.38 0.63 3.73
CA LEU A 306 -17.21 0.35 2.90
C LEU A 306 -17.62 0.13 1.44
N HIS A 307 -18.58 -0.75 1.18
CA HIS A 307 -19.06 -1.07 -0.18
C HIS A 307 -19.59 0.18 -0.89
N TYR A 308 -20.41 0.97 -0.19
CA TYR A 308 -20.96 2.22 -0.71
C TYR A 308 -19.86 3.25 -1.02
N GLY A 309 -18.87 3.38 -0.14
CA GLY A 309 -17.73 4.27 -0.34
C GLY A 309 -16.93 3.91 -1.59
N ILE A 310 -16.63 2.62 -1.80
CA ILE A 310 -15.92 2.12 -2.98
C ILE A 310 -16.74 2.44 -4.25
N LYS A 311 -18.03 2.11 -4.24
CA LYS A 311 -18.94 2.38 -5.36
C LYS A 311 -18.98 3.87 -5.73
N ARG A 312 -19.05 4.77 -4.75
CA ARG A 312 -18.99 6.22 -4.94
C ARG A 312 -17.69 6.66 -5.63
N TYR A 313 -16.55 6.14 -5.21
CA TYR A 313 -15.26 6.47 -5.84
C TYR A 313 -15.19 5.95 -7.28
N ILE A 314 -15.68 4.75 -7.58
CA ILE A 314 -15.76 4.24 -8.96
C ILE A 314 -16.57 5.20 -9.83
N GLY A 315 -17.77 5.59 -9.38
CA GLY A 315 -18.62 6.54 -10.11
C GLY A 315 -17.97 7.91 -10.29
N SER A 316 -17.35 8.45 -9.22
CA SER A 316 -16.66 9.73 -9.25
C SER A 316 -15.48 9.74 -10.25
N TYR A 317 -14.66 8.69 -10.24
CA TYR A 317 -13.51 8.60 -11.14
C TYR A 317 -13.90 8.32 -12.58
N ALA A 318 -14.95 7.51 -12.81
CA ALA A 318 -15.49 7.35 -14.15
C ALA A 318 -15.98 8.69 -14.72
N ALA A 319 -16.67 9.52 -13.90
CA ALA A 319 -17.08 10.86 -14.30
C ALA A 319 -15.89 11.78 -14.55
N ALA A 320 -14.88 11.80 -13.64
CA ALA A 320 -13.70 12.65 -13.74
C ALA A 320 -12.85 12.34 -14.99
N MET A 321 -12.76 11.07 -15.38
CA MET A 321 -12.04 10.61 -16.57
C MET A 321 -12.88 10.70 -17.87
N GLY A 322 -14.21 10.97 -17.77
CA GLY A 322 -15.12 10.91 -18.91
C GLY A 322 -15.31 9.50 -19.45
N GLY A 323 -15.43 8.52 -18.54
CA GLY A 323 -15.62 7.09 -18.83
C GLY A 323 -14.60 6.21 -18.12
N VAL A 324 -14.77 4.90 -18.25
CA VAL A 324 -13.86 3.86 -17.73
C VAL A 324 -13.84 2.67 -18.68
N ASP A 325 -12.66 2.08 -18.86
CA ASP A 325 -12.47 0.87 -19.68
C ASP A 325 -12.27 -0.36 -18.80
N ILE A 326 -11.55 -0.21 -17.68
CA ILE A 326 -11.16 -1.32 -16.83
C ILE A 326 -11.34 -0.91 -15.34
N ILE A 327 -11.97 -1.79 -14.56
CA ILE A 327 -12.05 -1.70 -13.10
C ILE A 327 -11.29 -2.89 -12.52
N VAL A 328 -10.34 -2.63 -11.60
CA VAL A 328 -9.48 -3.68 -11.03
C VAL A 328 -9.63 -3.72 -9.52
N PHE A 329 -9.89 -4.90 -8.99
CA PHE A 329 -9.86 -5.19 -7.56
C PHE A 329 -8.55 -5.86 -7.18
N THR A 330 -7.90 -5.36 -6.13
CA THR A 330 -6.60 -5.82 -5.68
C THR A 330 -6.43 -5.68 -4.17
N ALA A 331 -5.33 -6.18 -3.63
CA ALA A 331 -5.02 -6.31 -2.21
C ALA A 331 -5.97 -7.27 -1.47
N GLY A 332 -5.65 -7.55 -0.21
CA GLY A 332 -6.22 -8.70 0.51
C GLY A 332 -7.74 -8.83 0.47
N ILE A 333 -8.48 -7.74 0.67
CA ILE A 333 -9.95 -7.72 0.61
C ILE A 333 -10.42 -7.77 -0.85
N GLY A 334 -9.84 -6.95 -1.73
CA GLY A 334 -10.21 -6.87 -3.14
C GLY A 334 -9.98 -8.18 -3.90
N GLU A 335 -8.88 -8.87 -3.60
CA GLU A 335 -8.51 -10.14 -4.23
C GLU A 335 -9.34 -11.33 -3.75
N ASN A 336 -9.75 -11.33 -2.48
CA ASN A 336 -10.35 -12.48 -1.82
C ASN A 336 -11.82 -12.30 -1.43
N GLY A 337 -12.44 -11.15 -1.75
CA GLY A 337 -13.81 -10.80 -1.38
C GLY A 337 -14.78 -10.80 -2.56
N PRO A 338 -15.23 -11.96 -3.11
CA PRO A 338 -16.21 -11.98 -4.19
C PRO A 338 -17.54 -11.32 -3.79
N GLU A 339 -17.94 -11.45 -2.53
CA GLU A 339 -19.17 -10.87 -1.98
C GLU A 339 -19.10 -9.33 -1.98
N LEU A 340 -17.94 -8.77 -1.60
CA LEU A 340 -17.70 -7.33 -1.69
C LEU A 340 -17.76 -6.85 -3.14
N ARG A 341 -17.06 -7.54 -4.06
CA ARG A 341 -17.02 -7.15 -5.48
C ARG A 341 -18.41 -7.18 -6.10
N GLU A 342 -19.23 -8.21 -5.78
CA GLU A 342 -20.61 -8.32 -6.23
C GLU A 342 -21.46 -7.15 -5.68
N SER A 343 -21.38 -6.87 -4.39
CA SER A 343 -22.09 -5.75 -3.77
C SER A 343 -21.70 -4.39 -4.35
N VAL A 344 -20.40 -4.17 -4.57
CA VAL A 344 -19.89 -2.92 -5.15
C VAL A 344 -20.33 -2.76 -6.60
N MET A 345 -20.29 -3.83 -7.40
CA MET A 345 -20.63 -3.77 -8.82
C MET A 345 -22.13 -3.90 -9.11
N LYS A 346 -22.95 -4.19 -8.13
CA LYS A 346 -24.41 -4.21 -8.27
C LYS A 346 -24.92 -2.85 -8.76
N ASP A 347 -25.85 -2.85 -9.71
CA ASP A 347 -26.46 -1.65 -10.29
C ASP A 347 -25.43 -0.70 -10.96
N MET A 348 -24.33 -1.25 -11.55
CA MET A 348 -23.32 -0.48 -12.29
C MET A 348 -23.44 -0.67 -13.82
N GLU A 349 -24.47 -1.37 -14.28
CA GLU A 349 -24.73 -1.64 -15.71
C GLU A 349 -24.99 -0.36 -16.51
N TRP A 350 -25.47 0.70 -15.86
CA TRP A 350 -25.66 2.00 -16.50
C TRP A 350 -24.38 2.59 -17.07
N MET A 351 -23.21 2.26 -16.49
CA MET A 351 -21.90 2.67 -17.02
C MET A 351 -21.27 1.62 -17.95
N GLY A 352 -21.99 0.52 -18.21
CA GLY A 352 -21.53 -0.58 -19.05
C GLY A 352 -20.70 -1.64 -18.30
N ALA A 353 -20.65 -1.60 -16.98
CA ALA A 353 -19.92 -2.56 -16.14
C ALA A 353 -20.89 -3.67 -15.68
N LYS A 354 -20.71 -4.89 -16.17
CA LYS A 354 -21.52 -6.05 -15.83
C LYS A 354 -20.65 -7.14 -15.21
N LEU A 355 -20.90 -7.45 -13.94
CA LEU A 355 -20.19 -8.52 -13.24
C LEU A 355 -20.78 -9.89 -13.64
N ASP A 356 -19.91 -10.87 -13.84
CA ASP A 356 -20.28 -12.28 -13.96
C ASP A 356 -20.13 -12.94 -12.58
N VAL A 357 -21.23 -13.35 -11.97
CA VAL A 357 -21.28 -13.90 -10.60
C VAL A 357 -20.46 -15.18 -10.48
N GLU A 358 -20.44 -16.05 -11.52
CA GLU A 358 -19.68 -17.30 -11.48
C GLU A 358 -18.18 -17.05 -11.65
N LYS A 359 -17.77 -16.21 -12.62
CA LYS A 359 -16.36 -15.81 -12.77
C LYS A 359 -15.84 -15.07 -11.54
N ASN A 360 -16.73 -14.32 -10.86
CA ASN A 360 -16.38 -13.55 -9.65
C ASN A 360 -16.02 -14.41 -8.42
N LYS A 361 -16.30 -15.71 -8.40
CA LYS A 361 -15.96 -16.59 -7.26
C LYS A 361 -14.45 -16.78 -7.05
N VAL A 362 -13.63 -16.28 -7.95
CA VAL A 362 -12.17 -16.34 -7.86
C VAL A 362 -11.64 -15.63 -6.60
N ARG A 363 -10.59 -16.20 -6.00
CA ARG A 363 -9.87 -15.63 -4.85
C ARG A 363 -8.37 -15.71 -5.11
N GLY A 364 -7.65 -14.58 -4.92
CA GLY A 364 -6.19 -14.49 -4.96
C GLY A 364 -5.54 -14.87 -6.30
N LYS A 365 -6.30 -14.80 -7.41
CA LYS A 365 -5.79 -15.13 -8.75
C LYS A 365 -6.19 -14.08 -9.77
N GLU A 366 -5.36 -13.90 -10.78
CA GLU A 366 -5.69 -13.06 -11.93
C GLU A 366 -6.91 -13.63 -12.69
N ALA A 367 -7.91 -12.81 -12.91
CA ALA A 367 -9.10 -13.20 -13.65
C ALA A 367 -9.86 -11.98 -14.20
N VAL A 368 -10.48 -12.17 -15.37
CA VAL A 368 -11.58 -11.32 -15.83
C VAL A 368 -12.85 -11.83 -15.17
N ILE A 369 -13.58 -10.95 -14.49
CA ILE A 369 -14.81 -11.28 -13.75
C ILE A 369 -16.03 -10.52 -14.28
N SER A 370 -15.91 -9.86 -15.42
CA SER A 370 -17.04 -9.29 -16.15
C SER A 370 -17.68 -10.31 -17.11
N THR A 371 -18.94 -10.06 -17.47
CA THR A 371 -19.62 -10.81 -18.55
C THR A 371 -18.98 -10.49 -19.90
N ASP A 372 -19.18 -11.36 -20.89
CA ASP A 372 -18.58 -11.20 -22.21
C ASP A 372 -19.18 -10.00 -23.00
N ASP A 373 -20.41 -9.57 -22.66
CA ASP A 373 -21.07 -8.40 -23.22
C ASP A 373 -20.84 -7.10 -22.42
N SER A 374 -20.03 -7.16 -21.37
CA SER A 374 -19.67 -5.98 -20.58
C SER A 374 -18.78 -5.04 -21.38
N LYS A 375 -19.13 -3.76 -21.44
CA LYS A 375 -18.32 -2.71 -22.08
C LYS A 375 -17.09 -2.36 -21.26
N VAL A 376 -17.22 -2.42 -19.93
CA VAL A 376 -16.15 -2.21 -18.97
C VAL A 376 -15.63 -3.56 -18.52
N THR A 377 -14.34 -3.80 -18.68
CA THR A 377 -13.71 -5.03 -18.20
C THR A 377 -13.51 -4.93 -16.68
N ILE A 378 -13.96 -5.93 -15.93
CA ILE A 378 -13.77 -6.00 -14.49
C ILE A 378 -12.78 -7.14 -14.21
N CYS A 379 -11.71 -6.83 -13.46
CA CYS A 379 -10.63 -7.78 -13.20
C CYS A 379 -10.32 -7.91 -11.71
N VAL A 380 -9.78 -9.06 -11.35
CA VAL A 380 -8.99 -9.27 -10.13
C VAL A 380 -7.54 -9.41 -10.56
N ILE A 381 -6.65 -8.59 -9.99
CA ILE A 381 -5.20 -8.66 -10.21
C ILE A 381 -4.53 -8.60 -8.83
N PRO A 382 -3.93 -9.69 -8.34
CA PRO A 382 -3.16 -9.67 -7.11
C PRO A 382 -2.00 -8.68 -7.18
N THR A 383 -1.87 -7.84 -6.16
CA THR A 383 -0.76 -6.88 -6.10
C THR A 383 0.54 -7.57 -5.71
N ASN A 384 1.66 -7.00 -6.16
CA ASN A 384 3.00 -7.44 -5.78
C ASN A 384 3.92 -6.22 -5.69
N GLU A 385 3.86 -5.53 -4.56
CA GLU A 385 4.65 -4.32 -4.32
C GLU A 385 6.14 -4.65 -4.25
N GLU A 386 6.48 -5.80 -3.68
CA GLU A 386 7.87 -6.22 -3.50
C GLU A 386 8.57 -6.42 -4.84
N ILE A 387 7.92 -7.02 -5.82
CA ILE A 387 8.52 -7.17 -7.15
C ILE A 387 8.71 -5.82 -7.86
N MET A 388 7.83 -4.85 -7.64
CA MET A 388 8.02 -3.51 -8.18
C MET A 388 9.21 -2.81 -7.53
N ILE A 389 9.37 -2.92 -6.21
CA ILE A 389 10.52 -2.38 -5.49
C ILE A 389 11.80 -3.04 -6.02
N ALA A 390 11.79 -4.36 -6.21
CA ALA A 390 12.94 -5.09 -6.70
C ALA A 390 13.32 -4.70 -8.15
N ARG A 391 12.33 -4.51 -9.04
CA ARG A 391 12.55 -4.07 -10.43
C ARG A 391 13.17 -2.68 -10.48
N ASP A 392 12.60 -1.71 -9.76
CA ASP A 392 13.15 -0.35 -9.67
C ASP A 392 14.58 -0.36 -9.12
N THR A 393 14.81 -1.15 -8.06
CA THR A 393 16.13 -1.28 -7.44
C THR A 393 17.16 -1.82 -8.43
N LYS A 394 16.82 -2.90 -9.14
CA LYS A 394 17.71 -3.47 -10.16
C LYS A 394 18.00 -2.45 -11.26
N GLU A 395 16.97 -1.84 -11.82
CA GLU A 395 17.11 -0.89 -12.94
C GLU A 395 18.02 0.28 -12.59
N LEU A 396 17.81 0.90 -11.44
CA LEU A 396 18.60 2.05 -10.99
C LEU A 396 20.07 1.67 -10.70
N VAL A 397 20.30 0.54 -10.03
CA VAL A 397 21.66 0.11 -9.69
C VAL A 397 22.44 -0.35 -10.92
N GLU A 398 21.80 -1.03 -11.89
CA GLU A 398 22.46 -1.41 -13.16
C GLU A 398 22.66 -0.18 -14.07
N GLY A 399 21.74 0.78 -14.05
CA GLY A 399 21.85 2.04 -14.78
C GLY A 399 22.99 2.93 -14.29
N ALA A 400 23.25 2.95 -12.99
CA ALA A 400 24.35 3.72 -12.39
C ALA A 400 25.75 3.12 -12.65
N LYS A 401 25.83 1.86 -13.08
CA LYS A 401 27.10 1.17 -13.42
C LYS A 401 27.54 1.39 -14.88
N LYS A 402 26.68 1.99 -15.71
CA LYS A 402 26.94 2.36 -17.09
C LYS A 402 27.42 3.80 -17.21
#